data_a14f645670e127f3db2b829fea203073
#
_entry.id   a14f645670e127f3db2b829fea203073
#
_cell.length_a   1.000
_cell.length_b   1.000
_cell.length_c   1.000
_cell.angle_alpha   90.00
_cell.angle_beta   90.00
_cell.angle_gamma   90.00
#
_symmetry.space_group_name_H-M   'P 1'
#
loop_
_entity.id
_entity.type
_entity.pdbx_description
1 polymer ?
#
loop_
_entity_poly.entity_id
_entity_poly.type
_entity_poly.pdbx_seq_one_letter_code
_entity_poly.pdbx_strand_id
1 'polypeptide(L)'
;MTKNKKIIFVFIVLIFILLMLFIAKTRRENKIEYPEFETNGQSIYLPTYIPDGYSVKSVRVSDGMTTAEFTDGSEVICFVEIRSTDVSIDIDDEDYETKKAELGSKYGFLSEWDDRKIFTYTDEISTVSISGKLKNKEIEKIVKSIKLYS
;
A
#
# COMPACT_ATOMS: atom_id res chain seq x y z
N MET A 1 -17.88 -7.68 -49.34
CA MET A 1 -18.25 -7.61 -47.91
C MET A 1 -19.51 -6.77 -47.77
N THR A 2 -20.62 -7.36 -47.30
CA THR A 2 -21.91 -6.67 -47.17
C THR A 2 -21.82 -5.53 -46.15
N LYS A 3 -22.62 -4.46 -46.38
CA LYS A 3 -22.63 -3.23 -45.53
C LYS A 3 -22.70 -3.56 -44.01
N ASN A 4 -23.46 -4.57 -43.62
CA ASN A 4 -23.63 -5.02 -42.27
C ASN A 4 -22.33 -5.65 -41.68
N LYS A 5 -21.54 -6.39 -42.47
CA LYS A 5 -20.27 -6.95 -42.03
C LYS A 5 -19.22 -5.87 -41.74
N LYS A 6 -19.22 -4.76 -42.48
CA LYS A 6 -18.34 -3.62 -42.21
C LYS A 6 -18.71 -2.90 -40.91
N ILE A 7 -20.00 -2.74 -40.62
CA ILE A 7 -20.48 -2.11 -39.38
C ILE A 7 -20.08 -2.97 -38.15
N ILE A 8 -20.29 -4.30 -38.21
CA ILE A 8 -19.93 -5.21 -37.15
C ILE A 8 -18.42 -5.19 -36.88
N PHE A 9 -17.61 -5.18 -37.95
CA PHE A 9 -16.15 -5.12 -37.82
C PHE A 9 -15.68 -3.82 -37.13
N VAL A 10 -16.25 -2.67 -37.48
CA VAL A 10 -15.95 -1.37 -36.85
C VAL A 10 -16.30 -1.40 -35.36
N PHE A 11 -17.47 -1.98 -35.01
CA PHE A 11 -17.87 -2.12 -33.59
C PHE A 11 -16.91 -2.98 -32.77
N ILE A 12 -16.46 -4.11 -33.32
CA ILE A 12 -15.50 -5.01 -32.66
C ILE A 12 -14.17 -4.30 -32.42
N VAL A 13 -13.67 -3.55 -33.43
CA VAL A 13 -12.43 -2.78 -33.30
C VAL A 13 -12.56 -1.69 -32.24
N LEU A 14 -13.70 -1.00 -32.18
CA LEU A 14 -13.95 0.05 -31.17
C LEU A 14 -13.99 -0.52 -29.76
N ILE A 15 -14.64 -1.66 -29.55
CA ILE A 15 -14.67 -2.37 -28.26
C ILE A 15 -13.25 -2.80 -27.84
N PHE A 16 -12.46 -3.30 -28.79
CA PHE A 16 -11.09 -3.73 -28.52
C PHE A 16 -10.19 -2.55 -28.12
N ILE A 17 -10.34 -1.39 -28.79
CA ILE A 17 -9.62 -0.16 -28.45
C ILE A 17 -10.02 0.32 -27.03
N LEU A 18 -11.33 0.34 -26.72
CA LEU A 18 -11.83 0.70 -25.40
C LEU A 18 -11.30 -0.25 -24.30
N LEU A 19 -11.27 -1.54 -24.59
CA LEU A 19 -10.73 -2.55 -23.68
C LEU A 19 -9.22 -2.34 -23.44
N MET A 20 -8.46 -2.05 -24.49
CA MET A 20 -7.02 -1.76 -24.38
C MET A 20 -6.76 -0.46 -23.62
N LEU A 21 -7.56 0.59 -23.82
CA LEU A 21 -7.47 1.82 -23.05
C LEU A 21 -7.82 1.62 -21.58
N PHE A 22 -8.82 0.77 -21.30
CA PHE A 22 -9.19 0.40 -19.93
C PHE A 22 -8.07 -0.39 -19.25
N ILE A 23 -7.48 -1.39 -19.94
CA ILE A 23 -6.33 -2.15 -19.44
C ILE A 23 -5.11 -1.26 -19.23
N ALA A 24 -4.85 -0.32 -20.15
CA ALA A 24 -3.74 0.62 -20.02
C ALA A 24 -3.95 1.58 -18.83
N LYS A 25 -5.20 2.00 -18.58
CA LYS A 25 -5.56 2.83 -17.42
C LYS A 25 -5.43 2.07 -16.10
N THR A 26 -5.82 0.78 -16.07
CA THR A 26 -5.69 -0.07 -14.87
C THR A 26 -4.25 -0.54 -14.63
N ARG A 27 -3.39 -0.57 -15.66
CA ARG A 27 -1.97 -0.90 -15.56
C ARG A 27 -1.06 0.29 -15.24
N ARG A 28 -1.56 1.51 -15.17
CA ARG A 28 -0.85 2.58 -14.50
C ARG A 28 -0.86 2.26 -13.00
N GLU A 29 0.00 1.32 -12.59
CA GLU A 29 0.45 1.26 -11.22
C GLU A 29 0.94 2.68 -10.91
N ASN A 30 0.27 3.36 -9.98
CA ASN A 30 0.71 4.66 -9.50
C ASN A 30 2.09 4.43 -8.89
N LYS A 31 3.13 4.66 -9.70
CA LYS A 31 4.50 4.58 -9.24
C LYS A 31 4.68 5.70 -8.24
N ILE A 32 4.88 5.34 -6.99
CA ILE A 32 5.14 6.30 -5.94
C ILE A 32 6.49 6.94 -6.23
N GLU A 33 6.52 8.26 -6.35
CA GLU A 33 7.74 9.04 -6.39
C GLU A 33 8.02 9.52 -4.96
N TYR A 34 9.05 8.97 -4.35
CA TYR A 34 9.53 9.41 -3.06
C TYR A 34 10.40 10.65 -3.24
N PRO A 35 10.23 11.69 -2.37
CA PRO A 35 11.15 12.83 -2.35
C PRO A 35 12.56 12.32 -1.99
N GLU A 36 13.58 13.11 -2.29
CA GLU A 36 14.92 12.83 -1.79
C GLU A 36 14.93 12.86 -0.25
N PHE A 37 15.47 11.83 0.36
CA PHE A 37 15.67 11.71 1.80
C PHE A 37 16.96 10.93 2.08
N GLU A 38 17.55 11.20 3.24
CA GLU A 38 18.77 10.52 3.65
C GLU A 38 18.45 9.16 4.27
N THR A 39 19.08 8.11 3.75
CA THR A 39 18.95 6.74 4.29
C THR A 39 19.93 6.45 5.41
N ASN A 40 20.89 7.36 5.66
CA ASN A 40 22.00 7.18 6.62
C ASN A 40 22.80 5.87 6.38
N GLY A 41 22.88 5.46 5.12
CA GLY A 41 23.55 4.21 4.72
C GLY A 41 22.77 2.94 5.07
N GLN A 42 21.53 3.06 5.51
CA GLN A 42 20.66 1.93 5.83
C GLN A 42 19.89 1.47 4.58
N SER A 43 19.73 0.17 4.43
CA SER A 43 18.74 -0.36 3.48
C SER A 43 17.36 -0.20 4.10
N ILE A 44 16.41 0.37 3.44
CA ILE A 44 15.06 0.59 3.96
C ILE A 44 14.04 -0.09 3.05
N TYR A 45 12.91 -0.46 3.62
CA TYR A 45 11.80 -1.02 2.86
C TYR A 45 10.66 0.00 2.82
N LEU A 46 10.13 0.24 1.63
CA LEU A 46 9.02 1.16 1.42
C LEU A 46 7.96 0.54 0.50
N PRO A 47 6.68 0.89 0.69
CA PRO A 47 5.63 0.45 -0.22
C PRO A 47 5.80 1.09 -1.61
N THR A 48 5.61 0.32 -2.67
CA THR A 48 5.58 0.84 -4.05
C THR A 48 4.15 1.09 -4.55
N TYR A 49 3.15 0.81 -3.72
CA TYR A 49 1.74 1.08 -3.95
C TYR A 49 1.13 1.80 -2.75
N ILE A 50 0.33 2.80 -3.02
CA ILE A 50 -0.61 3.46 -2.09
C ILE A 50 -1.96 3.62 -2.80
N PRO A 51 -3.08 3.73 -2.06
CA PRO A 51 -4.39 3.97 -2.65
C PRO A 51 -4.43 5.23 -3.53
N ASP A 52 -5.33 5.20 -4.53
CA ASP A 52 -5.52 6.34 -5.43
C ASP A 52 -5.91 7.60 -4.64
N GLY A 53 -5.35 8.73 -5.06
CA GLY A 53 -5.57 10.04 -4.42
C GLY A 53 -4.54 10.39 -3.35
N TYR A 54 -3.82 9.40 -2.81
CA TYR A 54 -2.74 9.68 -1.85
C TYR A 54 -1.42 10.00 -2.56
N SER A 55 -0.62 10.82 -1.90
CA SER A 55 0.76 11.15 -2.29
C SER A 55 1.68 11.12 -1.07
N VAL A 56 2.98 11.01 -1.31
CA VAL A 56 3.98 11.03 -0.23
C VAL A 56 3.97 12.39 0.44
N LYS A 57 3.73 12.42 1.73
CA LYS A 57 3.79 13.63 2.57
C LYS A 57 5.18 13.79 3.17
N SER A 58 5.73 12.70 3.73
CA SER A 58 7.07 12.71 4.34
C SER A 58 7.66 11.31 4.40
N VAL A 59 8.99 11.23 4.38
CA VAL A 59 9.76 10.04 4.74
C VAL A 59 10.83 10.46 5.74
N ARG A 60 10.97 9.67 6.81
CA ARG A 60 11.99 9.88 7.85
C ARG A 60 12.67 8.55 8.15
N VAL A 61 13.99 8.59 8.23
CA VAL A 61 14.82 7.42 8.56
C VAL A 61 15.68 7.80 9.75
N SER A 62 15.60 7.03 10.82
CA SER A 62 16.41 7.20 12.02
C SER A 62 16.67 5.85 12.68
N ASP A 63 17.83 5.65 13.23
CA ASP A 63 18.27 4.52 14.09
C ASP A 63 17.44 3.22 14.00
N GLY A 64 17.40 2.62 12.80
CA GLY A 64 16.66 1.38 12.57
C GLY A 64 15.16 1.53 12.39
N MET A 65 14.63 2.75 12.31
CA MET A 65 13.22 3.02 12.06
C MET A 65 13.03 3.84 10.78
N THR A 66 12.13 3.40 9.93
CA THR A 66 11.65 4.15 8.76
C THR A 66 10.18 4.48 8.94
N THR A 67 9.83 5.75 8.79
CA THR A 67 8.43 6.21 8.79
C THR A 67 8.13 6.89 7.47
N ALA A 68 7.04 6.48 6.80
CA ALA A 68 6.52 7.17 5.64
C ALA A 68 5.06 7.55 5.87
N GLU A 69 4.73 8.81 5.60
CA GLU A 69 3.37 9.32 5.66
C GLU A 69 2.86 9.62 4.25
N PHE A 70 1.63 9.21 3.98
CA PHE A 70 0.94 9.48 2.73
C PHE A 70 -0.37 10.20 3.04
N THR A 71 -0.74 11.17 2.21
CA THR A 71 -1.97 11.95 2.42
C THR A 71 -2.71 12.19 1.11
N ASP A 72 -4.03 12.26 1.20
CA ASP A 72 -4.93 12.75 0.16
C ASP A 72 -5.37 14.22 0.41
N GLY A 73 -4.79 14.87 1.42
CA GLY A 73 -5.14 16.20 1.88
C GLY A 73 -6.10 16.24 3.08
N SER A 74 -6.85 15.17 3.32
CA SER A 74 -7.79 15.05 4.44
C SER A 74 -7.41 13.94 5.42
N GLU A 75 -6.93 12.82 4.91
CA GLU A 75 -6.55 11.63 5.68
C GLU A 75 -5.07 11.34 5.53
N VAL A 76 -4.53 10.59 6.50
CA VAL A 76 -3.13 10.17 6.50
C VAL A 76 -3.05 8.66 6.66
N ILE A 77 -2.26 8.03 5.80
CA ILE A 77 -1.77 6.67 5.95
C ILE A 77 -0.36 6.77 6.50
N CYS A 78 -0.07 6.04 7.58
CA CYS A 78 1.25 5.95 8.16
C CYS A 78 1.81 4.54 7.94
N PHE A 79 3.01 4.47 7.43
CA PHE A 79 3.82 3.26 7.31
C PHE A 79 5.02 3.40 8.24
N VAL A 80 5.25 2.39 9.07
CA VAL A 80 6.40 2.32 9.98
C VAL A 80 7.08 0.98 9.79
N GLU A 81 8.38 0.98 9.59
CA GLU A 81 9.25 -0.18 9.65
C GLU A 81 10.23 0.02 10.80
N ILE A 82 10.35 -0.98 11.68
CA ILE A 82 11.31 -1.01 12.75
C ILE A 82 12.18 -2.24 12.54
N ARG A 83 13.49 -2.06 12.40
CA ARG A 83 14.46 -3.14 12.28
C ARG A 83 14.77 -3.74 13.64
N SER A 84 13.82 -4.45 14.15
CA SER A 84 13.93 -5.28 15.34
C SER A 84 12.83 -6.32 15.29
N THR A 85 13.17 -7.53 15.65
CA THR A 85 12.21 -8.62 15.85
C THR A 85 11.74 -8.70 17.30
N ASP A 86 12.38 -7.94 18.20
CA ASP A 86 12.08 -7.93 19.63
C ASP A 86 11.10 -6.81 20.02
N VAL A 87 10.37 -6.26 19.05
CA VAL A 87 9.32 -5.30 19.34
C VAL A 87 8.14 -6.01 19.97
N SER A 88 7.94 -5.84 21.28
CA SER A 88 6.70 -6.19 21.92
C SER A 88 5.63 -5.20 21.47
N ILE A 89 4.63 -5.69 20.76
CA ILE A 89 3.44 -4.91 20.43
C ILE A 89 2.56 -4.99 21.68
N ASP A 90 2.69 -3.99 22.54
CA ASP A 90 1.79 -3.82 23.68
C ASP A 90 0.50 -3.17 23.11
N ILE A 91 -0.50 -4.01 22.88
CA ILE A 91 -1.81 -3.56 22.44
C ILE A 91 -2.60 -3.35 23.72
N ASP A 92 -2.78 -2.09 24.09
CA ASP A 92 -3.68 -1.72 25.18
C ASP A 92 -5.11 -2.02 24.72
N ASP A 93 -5.66 -3.17 25.15
CA ASP A 93 -6.88 -3.79 24.63
C ASP A 93 -8.18 -3.03 24.98
N GLU A 94 -8.12 -1.95 25.75
CA GLU A 94 -9.32 -1.31 26.28
C GLU A 94 -10.16 -0.55 25.22
N ASP A 95 -9.52 -0.11 24.09
CA ASP A 95 -10.18 0.73 23.08
C ASP A 95 -10.21 0.15 21.65
N TYR A 96 -9.62 -1.02 21.42
CA TYR A 96 -9.44 -1.59 20.06
C TYR A 96 -9.91 -3.02 19.95
N GLU A 97 -10.67 -3.34 18.93
CA GLU A 97 -10.92 -4.73 18.56
C GLU A 97 -9.69 -5.26 17.79
N THR A 98 -8.86 -6.05 18.49
CA THR A 98 -7.64 -6.64 17.91
C THR A 98 -7.85 -8.11 17.60
N LYS A 99 -7.49 -8.52 16.39
CA LYS A 99 -7.57 -9.93 15.95
C LYS A 99 -6.34 -10.33 15.14
N LYS A 100 -6.02 -11.61 15.16
CA LYS A 100 -5.03 -12.18 14.24
C LYS A 100 -5.60 -12.15 12.82
N ALA A 101 -4.79 -11.72 11.86
CA ALA A 101 -5.18 -11.62 10.45
C ALA A 101 -4.03 -11.99 9.53
N GLU A 102 -4.36 -12.50 8.34
CA GLU A 102 -3.42 -12.67 7.25
C GLU A 102 -3.77 -11.67 6.15
N LEU A 103 -2.86 -10.73 5.87
CA LEU A 103 -3.01 -9.74 4.81
C LEU A 103 -1.74 -9.72 3.95
N GLY A 104 -1.90 -9.89 2.64
CA GLY A 104 -0.78 -9.86 1.71
C GLY A 104 0.24 -10.98 1.90
N SER A 105 -0.18 -12.16 2.40
CA SER A 105 0.68 -13.30 2.78
C SER A 105 1.56 -13.04 4.00
N LYS A 106 1.23 -12.04 4.82
CA LYS A 106 1.84 -11.78 6.12
C LYS A 106 0.83 -12.03 7.23
N TYR A 107 1.24 -12.78 8.25
CA TYR A 107 0.47 -13.01 9.46
C TYR A 107 0.80 -11.94 10.48
N GLY A 108 -0.23 -11.35 11.08
CA GLY A 108 -0.04 -10.26 12.02
C GLY A 108 -1.28 -10.00 12.86
N PHE A 109 -1.34 -8.81 13.44
CA PHE A 109 -2.44 -8.32 14.24
C PHE A 109 -3.13 -7.17 13.51
N LEU A 110 -4.44 -7.24 13.40
CA LEU A 110 -5.29 -6.19 12.86
C LEU A 110 -6.12 -5.60 13.99
N SER A 111 -5.87 -4.33 14.30
CA SER A 111 -6.65 -3.55 15.25
C SER A 111 -7.56 -2.59 14.49
N GLU A 112 -8.82 -2.50 14.89
CA GLU A 112 -9.82 -1.65 14.26
C GLU A 112 -10.49 -0.77 15.32
N TRP A 113 -10.63 0.53 15.01
CA TRP A 113 -11.43 1.47 15.81
C TRP A 113 -12.07 2.50 14.89
N ASP A 114 -13.34 2.72 15.05
CA ASP A 114 -14.13 3.55 14.16
C ASP A 114 -13.96 3.10 12.69
N ASP A 115 -13.46 3.97 11.84
CA ASP A 115 -13.17 3.71 10.43
C ASP A 115 -11.67 3.55 10.13
N ARG A 116 -10.82 3.46 11.18
CA ARG A 116 -9.37 3.32 11.09
C ARG A 116 -8.92 1.90 11.42
N LYS A 117 -7.79 1.54 10.84
CA LYS A 117 -7.15 0.24 11.05
C LYS A 117 -5.66 0.39 11.24
N ILE A 118 -5.10 -0.50 12.05
CA ILE A 118 -3.66 -0.75 12.12
C ILE A 118 -3.44 -2.23 11.82
N PHE A 119 -2.60 -2.54 10.88
CA PHE A 119 -2.09 -3.89 10.65
C PHE A 119 -0.61 -3.92 10.94
N THR A 120 -0.21 -4.75 11.90
CA THR A 120 1.18 -4.92 12.31
C THR A 120 1.59 -6.37 12.16
N TYR A 121 2.73 -6.61 11.52
CA TYR A 121 3.34 -7.92 11.38
C TYR A 121 4.85 -7.83 11.58
N THR A 122 5.45 -8.95 11.99
CA THR A 122 6.90 -9.10 12.09
C THR A 122 7.34 -10.17 11.11
N ASP A 123 8.42 -9.92 10.39
CA ASP A 123 9.13 -10.91 9.61
C ASP A 123 10.56 -11.15 10.16
N GLU A 124 11.44 -11.78 9.37
CA GLU A 124 12.76 -12.21 9.86
C GLU A 124 13.68 -11.04 10.29
N ILE A 125 13.43 -9.83 9.81
CA ILE A 125 14.35 -8.69 9.94
C ILE A 125 13.71 -7.43 10.50
N SER A 126 12.39 -7.33 10.46
CA SER A 126 11.71 -6.09 10.86
C SER A 126 10.26 -6.32 11.30
N THR A 127 9.77 -5.36 12.07
CA THR A 127 8.35 -5.21 12.38
C THR A 127 7.80 -4.06 11.54
N VAL A 128 6.71 -4.32 10.84
CA VAL A 128 6.04 -3.35 9.95
C VAL A 128 4.66 -3.07 10.48
N SER A 129 4.30 -1.78 10.54
CA SER A 129 2.97 -1.30 10.89
C SER A 129 2.42 -0.39 9.80
N ILE A 130 1.18 -0.61 9.39
CA ILE A 130 0.45 0.18 8.42
C ILE A 130 -0.84 0.65 9.07
N SER A 131 -1.05 1.96 9.15
CA SER A 131 -2.23 2.52 9.79
C SER A 131 -2.91 3.59 8.95
N GLY A 132 -4.23 3.71 9.08
CA GLY A 132 -5.02 4.71 8.39
C GLY A 132 -6.48 4.29 8.18
N LYS A 133 -7.22 5.13 7.48
CA LYS A 133 -8.59 4.82 7.04
C LYS A 133 -8.54 3.96 5.78
N LEU A 134 -8.35 2.66 5.97
CA LEU A 134 -8.05 1.70 4.92
C LEU A 134 -9.01 0.50 4.96
N LYS A 135 -9.33 -0.03 3.79
CA LYS A 135 -9.96 -1.35 3.67
C LYS A 135 -8.89 -2.44 3.74
N ASN A 136 -9.23 -3.64 4.22
CA ASN A 136 -8.30 -4.76 4.30
C ASN A 136 -7.60 -5.04 2.96
N LYS A 137 -8.34 -4.94 1.84
CA LYS A 137 -7.81 -5.12 0.49
C LYS A 137 -6.75 -4.07 0.11
N GLU A 138 -6.84 -2.87 0.64
CA GLU A 138 -5.84 -1.82 0.42
C GLU A 138 -4.59 -2.09 1.24
N ILE A 139 -4.74 -2.45 2.52
CA ILE A 139 -3.63 -2.89 3.37
C ILE A 139 -2.89 -4.07 2.73
N GLU A 140 -3.64 -5.07 2.25
CA GLU A 140 -3.07 -6.23 1.54
C GLU A 140 -2.21 -5.83 0.33
N LYS A 141 -2.68 -4.87 -0.47
CA LYS A 141 -1.93 -4.36 -1.62
C LYS A 141 -0.68 -3.60 -1.18
N ILE A 142 -0.76 -2.77 -0.13
CA ILE A 142 0.38 -2.05 0.43
C ILE A 142 1.42 -3.08 0.89
N VAL A 143 1.05 -4.07 1.70
CA VAL A 143 1.93 -5.13 2.19
C VAL A 143 2.66 -5.85 1.05
N LYS A 144 1.93 -6.26 0.01
CA LYS A 144 2.50 -6.95 -1.17
C LYS A 144 3.44 -6.06 -1.99
N SER A 145 3.33 -4.75 -1.85
CA SER A 145 4.10 -3.79 -2.63
C SER A 145 5.41 -3.36 -1.95
N ILE A 146 5.64 -3.75 -0.70
CA ILE A 146 6.84 -3.35 0.05
C ILE A 146 8.08 -3.94 -0.62
N LYS A 147 9.03 -3.09 -0.92
CA LYS A 147 10.31 -3.44 -1.57
C LYS A 147 11.47 -2.70 -0.95
N LEU A 148 12.67 -3.25 -1.12
CA LEU A 148 13.91 -2.58 -0.78
C LEU A 148 14.03 -1.30 -1.62
N TYR A 149 14.25 -0.19 -0.95
CA TYR A 149 14.55 1.11 -1.56
C TYR A 149 16.07 1.32 -1.55
N SER A 150 16.64 1.52 -2.73
CA SER A 150 18.07 1.71 -2.95
C SER A 150 18.31 2.93 -3.83
#